data_1c09f4d154d5a23ab25c64d011dc7129
#
_entry.id   1c09f4d154d5a23ab25c64d011dc7129
#
_cell.length_a   1.000
_cell.length_b   1.000
_cell.length_c   1.000
_cell.angle_alpha   90.00
_cell.angle_beta   90.00
_cell.angle_gamma   90.00
#
_symmetry.space_group_name_H-M   'P 1'
#
loop_
_entity.id
_entity.type
_entity.pdbx_description
1 polymer ?
#
loop_
_entity_poly.entity_id
_entity_poly.type
_entity_poly.pdbx_seq_one_letter_code
_entity_poly.pdbx_strand_id
1 'polypeptide(L)'
;MDRRDFIKITGLGLGSLMLPINGRVIAAEALNTRLDVAFKKRMADTALTAARESGASYCDVRIGRYLQQFVVTREDKVQNVVNTESTGVGVRVIAGGTWGFAATNSLKPEDVAEAGRRAVAIAKANSKLRTEPVQLAPVKGVGEVAWATPIVKNAMEVPIKDKVDLLLGVNAAAMQAGASFINSILFLVNEQKYFASTDGSYIDQDIHRIWAPFFVTAVDQKSGKFRTRNGLSPPVGT
;
A
#
# COMPACT_ATOMS: atom_id res chain seq x y z
N MET A 1 -19.34 -19.23 -20.60
CA MET A 1 -19.84 -18.31 -19.56
C MET A 1 -20.05 -16.95 -20.23
N ASP A 2 -21.31 -16.52 -20.39
CA ASP A 2 -21.64 -15.29 -21.13
C ASP A 2 -21.34 -14.05 -20.27
N ARG A 3 -20.99 -12.91 -20.90
CA ARG A 3 -20.75 -11.62 -20.24
C ARG A 3 -21.89 -11.20 -19.29
N ARG A 4 -23.12 -11.60 -19.61
CA ARG A 4 -24.30 -11.35 -18.77
C ARG A 4 -24.32 -12.17 -17.49
N ASP A 5 -23.77 -13.38 -17.51
CA ASP A 5 -23.71 -14.26 -16.32
C ASP A 5 -22.61 -13.81 -15.36
N PHE A 6 -21.49 -13.27 -15.88
CA PHE A 6 -20.44 -12.67 -15.05
C PHE A 6 -20.95 -11.44 -14.29
N ILE A 7 -21.74 -10.58 -14.94
CA ILE A 7 -22.33 -9.38 -14.30
C ILE A 7 -23.36 -9.77 -13.24
N LYS A 8 -24.12 -10.86 -13.43
CA LYS A 8 -25.07 -11.36 -12.43
C LYS A 8 -24.39 -11.95 -11.21
N ILE A 9 -23.27 -12.66 -11.39
CA ILE A 9 -22.49 -13.26 -10.29
C ILE A 9 -21.78 -12.16 -9.46
N THR A 10 -21.21 -11.15 -10.09
CA THR A 10 -20.62 -10.00 -9.41
C THR A 10 -21.66 -9.08 -8.76
N GLY A 11 -22.86 -8.97 -9.38
CA GLY A 11 -23.99 -8.20 -8.82
C GLY A 11 -24.60 -8.84 -7.57
N LEU A 12 -24.64 -10.18 -7.48
CA LEU A 12 -25.14 -10.90 -6.31
C LEU A 12 -24.18 -10.87 -5.11
N GLY A 13 -22.89 -10.75 -5.35
CA GLY A 13 -21.87 -10.61 -4.28
C GLY A 13 -21.88 -9.22 -3.62
N LEU A 14 -22.35 -8.19 -4.31
CA LEU A 14 -22.48 -6.82 -3.79
C LEU A 14 -23.87 -6.52 -3.21
N GLY A 15 -24.86 -7.34 -3.50
CA GLY A 15 -26.25 -7.14 -3.07
C GLY A 15 -26.57 -7.54 -1.64
N SER A 16 -25.68 -8.27 -0.96
CA SER A 16 -25.92 -8.75 0.43
C SER A 16 -25.38 -7.83 1.53
N LEU A 17 -24.83 -6.66 1.19
CA LEU A 17 -24.33 -5.64 2.13
C LEU A 17 -25.08 -4.31 2.03
N MET A 18 -26.38 -4.32 1.72
CA MET A 18 -27.26 -3.20 2.08
C MET A 18 -27.56 -3.25 3.57
N LEU A 19 -26.56 -3.01 4.39
CA LEU A 19 -26.75 -2.62 5.78
C LEU A 19 -27.33 -1.20 5.80
N PRO A 20 -28.23 -0.87 6.77
CA PRO A 20 -28.81 0.45 6.90
C PRO A 20 -27.72 1.52 7.02
N ILE A 21 -28.08 2.77 6.79
CA ILE A 21 -27.21 3.97 6.68
C ILE A 21 -26.07 4.01 7.73
N ASN A 22 -26.28 3.42 8.91
CA ASN A 22 -25.26 3.25 9.94
C ASN A 22 -24.11 2.28 9.57
N GLY A 23 -24.32 1.36 8.64
CA GLY A 23 -23.28 0.43 8.16
C GLY A 23 -22.20 1.08 7.27
N ARG A 24 -22.52 2.22 6.65
CA ARG A 24 -21.52 2.99 5.87
C ARG A 24 -20.48 3.69 6.75
N VAL A 25 -20.90 4.13 7.92
CA VAL A 25 -19.99 4.74 8.91
C VAL A 25 -19.08 3.67 9.50
N ILE A 26 -19.62 2.51 9.84
CA ILE A 26 -18.84 1.37 10.37
C ILE A 26 -17.84 0.85 9.34
N ALA A 27 -18.18 0.79 8.05
CA ALA A 27 -17.26 0.37 7.00
C ALA A 27 -16.13 1.39 6.75
N ALA A 28 -16.43 2.69 6.80
CA ALA A 28 -15.44 3.75 6.68
C ALA A 28 -14.51 3.79 7.91
N GLU A 29 -15.05 3.57 9.09
CA GLU A 29 -14.30 3.51 10.35
C GLU A 29 -13.41 2.24 10.41
N ALA A 30 -13.92 1.10 9.94
CA ALA A 30 -13.15 -0.13 9.82
C ALA A 30 -11.99 -0.02 8.79
N LEU A 31 -12.18 0.73 7.71
CA LEU A 31 -11.14 0.98 6.70
C LEU A 31 -9.99 1.84 7.25
N ASN A 32 -10.25 2.70 8.23
CA ASN A 32 -9.25 3.57 8.84
C ASN A 32 -8.62 2.98 10.11
N THR A 33 -9.15 1.89 10.65
CA THR A 33 -8.60 1.28 11.85
C THR A 33 -7.27 0.62 11.56
N ARG A 34 -6.22 1.08 12.22
CA ARG A 34 -4.88 0.50 12.15
C ARG A 34 -4.90 -0.94 12.65
N LEU A 35 -4.17 -1.83 11.98
CA LEU A 35 -3.96 -3.18 12.48
C LEU A 35 -3.28 -3.13 13.86
N ASP A 36 -3.85 -3.83 14.82
CA ASP A 36 -3.34 -3.90 16.18
C ASP A 36 -1.89 -4.41 16.21
N VAL A 37 -1.02 -3.76 16.99
CA VAL A 37 0.43 -4.05 17.04
C VAL A 37 0.68 -5.42 17.63
N ALA A 38 -0.07 -5.80 18.69
CA ALA A 38 0.08 -7.12 19.31
C ALA A 38 -0.37 -8.23 18.37
N PHE A 39 -1.40 -7.98 17.56
CA PHE A 39 -1.81 -8.90 16.51
C PHE A 39 -0.70 -9.06 15.45
N LYS A 40 -0.12 -7.97 14.95
CA LYS A 40 1.00 -8.01 13.98
C LYS A 40 2.19 -8.78 14.56
N LYS A 41 2.53 -8.53 15.83
CA LYS A 41 3.60 -9.25 16.53
C LYS A 41 3.33 -10.76 16.57
N ARG A 42 2.14 -11.18 16.98
CA ARG A 42 1.78 -12.61 17.00
C ARG A 42 1.92 -13.27 15.62
N MET A 43 1.48 -12.60 14.56
CA MET A 43 1.61 -13.12 13.19
C MET A 43 3.08 -13.21 12.78
N ALA A 44 3.90 -12.22 13.10
CA ALA A 44 5.32 -12.22 12.82
C ALA A 44 6.03 -13.36 13.58
N ASP A 45 5.76 -13.51 14.88
CA ASP A 45 6.32 -14.59 15.72
C ASP A 45 5.94 -15.97 15.18
N THR A 46 4.70 -16.14 14.69
CA THR A 46 4.24 -17.37 14.04
C THR A 46 5.10 -17.73 12.83
N ALA A 47 5.35 -16.76 11.93
CA ALA A 47 6.18 -16.99 10.74
C ALA A 47 7.65 -17.22 11.09
N LEU A 48 8.22 -16.43 12.02
CA LEU A 48 9.61 -16.58 12.50
C LEU A 48 9.84 -17.96 13.11
N THR A 49 8.90 -18.43 13.95
CA THR A 49 8.96 -19.73 14.59
C THR A 49 8.90 -20.84 13.55
N ALA A 50 7.91 -20.82 12.64
CA ALA A 50 7.75 -21.82 11.60
C ALA A 50 8.98 -21.92 10.67
N ALA A 51 9.57 -20.76 10.32
CA ALA A 51 10.79 -20.72 9.52
C ALA A 51 11.99 -21.30 10.26
N ARG A 52 12.17 -20.95 11.55
CA ARG A 52 13.27 -21.46 12.37
C ARG A 52 13.17 -22.98 12.56
N GLU A 53 12.00 -23.49 12.93
CA GLU A 53 11.74 -24.93 13.07
C GLU A 53 11.96 -25.69 11.76
N SER A 54 11.76 -25.04 10.62
CA SER A 54 12.03 -25.60 9.30
C SER A 54 13.51 -25.52 8.88
N GLY A 55 14.38 -24.89 9.68
CA GLY A 55 15.83 -24.84 9.49
C GLY A 55 16.34 -23.56 8.82
N ALA A 56 15.65 -22.44 8.96
CA ALA A 56 16.17 -21.12 8.58
C ALA A 56 17.27 -20.70 9.57
N SER A 57 18.40 -20.23 9.04
CA SER A 57 19.48 -19.57 9.82
C SER A 57 19.17 -18.07 10.07
N TYR A 58 18.36 -17.48 9.20
CA TYR A 58 17.83 -16.12 9.30
C TYR A 58 16.41 -16.07 8.77
N CYS A 59 15.57 -15.25 9.37
CA CYS A 59 14.24 -14.95 8.87
C CYS A 59 13.87 -13.50 9.16
N ASP A 60 13.27 -12.85 8.19
CA ASP A 60 12.51 -11.60 8.38
C ASP A 60 11.11 -11.73 7.84
N VAL A 61 10.20 -11.01 8.51
CA VAL A 61 8.76 -10.98 8.19
C VAL A 61 8.34 -9.54 7.99
N ARG A 62 7.58 -9.31 6.94
CA ARG A 62 6.91 -8.02 6.68
C ARG A 62 5.42 -8.23 6.60
N ILE A 63 4.68 -7.54 7.46
CA ILE A 63 3.23 -7.45 7.39
C ILE A 63 2.91 -6.07 6.89
N GLY A 64 2.22 -5.98 5.76
CA GLY A 64 1.86 -4.72 5.14
C GLY A 64 0.36 -4.58 4.96
N ARG A 65 -0.16 -3.38 5.23
CA ARG A 65 -1.48 -2.94 4.81
C ARG A 65 -1.32 -1.62 4.08
N TYR A 66 -1.79 -1.58 2.85
CA TYR A 66 -1.74 -0.40 2.00
C TYR A 66 -3.14 0.09 1.72
N LEU A 67 -3.43 1.32 2.14
CA LEU A 67 -4.62 2.05 1.76
C LEU A 67 -4.20 3.07 0.71
N GLN A 68 -4.83 3.06 -0.45
CA GLN A 68 -4.54 3.99 -1.53
C GLN A 68 -5.82 4.66 -1.98
N GLN A 69 -5.74 5.97 -2.16
CA GLN A 69 -6.81 6.75 -2.74
C GLN A 69 -6.25 7.58 -3.89
N PHE A 70 -6.93 7.55 -5.01
CA PHE A 70 -6.53 8.22 -6.22
C PHE A 70 -7.71 9.01 -6.78
N VAL A 71 -7.54 10.32 -6.92
CA VAL A 71 -8.53 11.22 -7.52
C VAL A 71 -7.86 11.92 -8.69
N VAL A 72 -8.48 11.82 -9.86
CA VAL A 72 -7.98 12.45 -11.10
C VAL A 72 -9.07 13.33 -11.69
N THR A 73 -8.71 14.55 -12.00
CA THR A 73 -9.57 15.47 -12.73
C THR A 73 -8.87 15.97 -14.00
N ARG A 74 -9.67 16.34 -15.00
CA ARG A 74 -9.21 16.92 -16.23
C ARG A 74 -10.19 18.04 -16.62
N GLU A 75 -9.67 19.25 -16.87
CA GLU A 75 -10.45 20.46 -17.10
C GLU A 75 -11.57 20.56 -16.02
N ASP A 76 -12.82 20.48 -16.43
CA ASP A 76 -14.03 20.59 -15.60
C ASP A 76 -14.61 19.22 -15.14
N LYS A 77 -13.89 18.10 -15.40
CA LYS A 77 -14.43 16.75 -15.24
C LYS A 77 -13.60 15.91 -14.29
N VAL A 78 -14.29 15.12 -13.46
CA VAL A 78 -13.68 14.00 -12.74
C VAL A 78 -13.44 12.87 -13.73
N GLN A 79 -12.19 12.43 -13.84
CA GLN A 79 -11.80 11.29 -14.68
C GLN A 79 -11.86 9.98 -13.93
N ASN A 80 -11.39 9.98 -12.68
CA ASN A 80 -11.32 8.75 -11.90
C ASN A 80 -11.30 9.04 -10.40
N VAL A 81 -11.93 8.14 -9.63
CA VAL A 81 -11.82 8.07 -8.17
C VAL A 81 -11.68 6.60 -7.79
N VAL A 82 -10.55 6.25 -7.21
CA VAL A 82 -10.24 4.87 -6.82
C VAL A 82 -9.84 4.84 -5.36
N ASN A 83 -10.40 3.89 -4.63
CA ASN A 83 -9.97 3.49 -3.29
C ASN A 83 -9.60 2.02 -3.34
N THR A 84 -8.39 1.69 -2.90
CA THR A 84 -7.93 0.30 -2.81
C THR A 84 -7.34 0.03 -1.45
N GLU A 85 -7.50 -1.20 -1.02
CA GLU A 85 -6.83 -1.76 0.14
C GLU A 85 -6.17 -3.07 -0.24
N SER A 86 -4.95 -3.27 0.22
CA SER A 86 -4.27 -4.56 0.14
C SER A 86 -3.58 -4.88 1.46
N THR A 87 -3.59 -6.15 1.83
CA THR A 87 -2.93 -6.65 3.04
C THR A 87 -2.20 -7.92 2.70
N GLY A 88 -1.03 -8.12 3.30
CA GLY A 88 -0.27 -9.34 3.11
C GLY A 88 0.88 -9.50 4.09
N VAL A 89 1.38 -10.73 4.13
CA VAL A 89 2.55 -11.14 4.91
C VAL A 89 3.59 -11.72 3.96
N GLY A 90 4.77 -11.12 3.95
CA GLY A 90 5.94 -11.65 3.23
C GLY A 90 6.95 -12.20 4.22
N VAL A 91 7.45 -13.40 3.95
CA VAL A 91 8.47 -14.08 4.77
C VAL A 91 9.69 -14.32 3.91
N ARG A 92 10.83 -13.82 4.35
CA ARG A 92 12.11 -13.98 3.68
C ARG A 92 13.07 -14.70 4.63
N VAL A 93 13.78 -15.70 4.11
CA VAL A 93 14.65 -16.56 4.92
C VAL A 93 15.98 -16.81 4.26
N ILE A 94 16.99 -17.17 5.08
CA ILE A 94 18.19 -17.85 4.62
C ILE A 94 18.16 -19.27 5.19
N ALA A 95 18.25 -20.26 4.30
CA ALA A 95 18.41 -21.66 4.67
C ALA A 95 19.35 -22.35 3.66
N GLY A 96 20.25 -23.21 4.16
CA GLY A 96 21.27 -23.82 3.30
C GLY A 96 22.17 -22.80 2.60
N GLY A 97 22.34 -21.59 3.13
CA GLY A 97 23.17 -20.52 2.59
C GLY A 97 22.57 -19.79 1.37
N THR A 98 21.26 -19.89 1.13
CA THR A 98 20.56 -19.20 0.05
C THR A 98 19.28 -18.52 0.52
N TRP A 99 18.81 -17.54 -0.26
CA TRP A 99 17.55 -16.88 -0.02
C TRP A 99 16.36 -17.71 -0.47
N GLY A 100 15.28 -17.63 0.32
CA GLY A 100 13.95 -18.04 -0.07
C GLY A 100 12.93 -16.99 0.36
N PHE A 101 11.84 -16.88 -0.40
CA PHE A 101 10.76 -15.95 -0.13
C PHE A 101 9.42 -16.62 -0.43
N ALA A 102 8.45 -16.40 0.45
CA ALA A 102 7.06 -16.71 0.19
C ALA A 102 6.16 -15.64 0.81
N ALA A 103 4.95 -15.52 0.30
CA ALA A 103 3.98 -14.55 0.80
C ALA A 103 2.57 -15.13 0.80
N THR A 104 1.72 -14.53 1.63
CA THR A 104 0.28 -14.80 1.69
C THR A 104 -0.47 -13.49 1.90
N ASN A 105 -1.69 -13.39 1.36
CA ASN A 105 -2.63 -12.32 1.66
C ASN A 105 -3.59 -12.67 2.82
N SER A 106 -3.46 -13.86 3.38
CA SER A 106 -4.20 -14.30 4.56
C SER A 106 -3.48 -13.90 5.83
N LEU A 107 -4.24 -13.41 6.80
CA LEU A 107 -3.76 -13.13 8.15
C LEU A 107 -4.12 -14.24 9.15
N LYS A 108 -4.46 -15.44 8.68
CA LYS A 108 -4.65 -16.61 9.54
C LYS A 108 -3.30 -17.17 9.95
N PRO A 109 -3.11 -17.54 11.24
CA PRO A 109 -1.84 -18.04 11.74
C PRO A 109 -1.30 -19.25 10.95
N GLU A 110 -2.18 -20.18 10.55
CA GLU A 110 -1.81 -21.38 9.77
C GLU A 110 -1.22 -21.02 8.39
N ASP A 111 -1.81 -20.05 7.67
CA ASP A 111 -1.34 -19.61 6.36
C ASP A 111 -0.03 -18.82 6.46
N VAL A 112 0.13 -18.05 7.54
CA VAL A 112 1.37 -17.32 7.85
C VAL A 112 2.51 -18.28 8.21
N ALA A 113 2.24 -19.31 9.02
CA ALA A 113 3.21 -20.36 9.31
C ALA A 113 3.62 -21.12 8.05
N GLU A 114 2.65 -21.44 7.18
CA GLU A 114 2.92 -22.11 5.91
C GLU A 114 3.79 -21.27 4.99
N ALA A 115 3.58 -19.94 4.91
CA ALA A 115 4.47 -19.05 4.18
C ALA A 115 5.92 -19.14 4.70
N GLY A 116 6.12 -19.24 6.02
CA GLY A 116 7.44 -19.47 6.63
C GLY A 116 8.08 -20.78 6.17
N ARG A 117 7.35 -21.89 6.28
CA ARG A 117 7.83 -23.23 5.83
C ARG A 117 8.16 -23.23 4.34
N ARG A 118 7.28 -22.66 3.53
CA ARG A 118 7.46 -22.59 2.07
C ARG A 118 8.69 -21.76 1.68
N ALA A 119 8.93 -20.63 2.34
CA ALA A 119 10.13 -19.82 2.11
C ALA A 119 11.39 -20.65 2.37
N VAL A 120 11.42 -21.45 3.46
CA VAL A 120 12.55 -22.32 3.76
C VAL A 120 12.72 -23.44 2.72
N ALA A 121 11.63 -24.04 2.27
CA ALA A 121 11.68 -25.07 1.23
C ALA A 121 12.29 -24.50 -0.08
N ILE A 122 11.89 -23.29 -0.48
CA ILE A 122 12.44 -22.58 -1.64
C ILE A 122 13.94 -22.31 -1.44
N ALA A 123 14.36 -21.80 -0.28
CA ALA A 123 15.77 -21.57 0.01
C ALA A 123 16.59 -22.87 -0.09
N LYS A 124 16.14 -23.95 0.52
CA LYS A 124 16.79 -25.26 0.44
C LYS A 124 16.87 -25.81 -0.98
N ALA A 125 15.85 -25.60 -1.80
CA ALA A 125 15.89 -25.99 -3.21
C ALA A 125 16.98 -25.21 -3.97
N ASN A 126 17.05 -23.89 -3.75
CA ASN A 126 18.04 -23.00 -4.36
C ASN A 126 19.48 -23.30 -3.92
N SER A 127 19.69 -23.90 -2.73
CA SER A 127 21.02 -24.18 -2.19
C SER A 127 21.85 -25.10 -3.07
N LYS A 128 21.21 -25.91 -3.91
CA LYS A 128 21.87 -26.79 -4.89
C LYS A 128 22.50 -26.03 -6.05
N LEU A 129 22.08 -24.79 -6.28
CA LEU A 129 22.54 -23.94 -7.41
C LEU A 129 23.52 -22.85 -6.97
N ARG A 130 23.79 -22.72 -5.68
CA ARG A 130 24.65 -21.66 -5.16
C ARG A 130 26.11 -21.91 -5.47
N THR A 131 26.85 -20.86 -5.75
CA THR A 131 28.32 -20.85 -5.83
C THR A 131 28.93 -20.47 -4.48
N GLU A 132 28.32 -19.47 -3.80
CA GLU A 132 28.77 -18.98 -2.50
C GLU A 132 27.58 -18.85 -1.53
N PRO A 133 27.77 -19.11 -0.22
CA PRO A 133 26.72 -18.90 0.74
C PRO A 133 26.47 -17.39 0.98
N VAL A 134 25.21 -17.04 1.17
CA VAL A 134 24.80 -15.69 1.62
C VAL A 134 25.36 -15.41 3.00
N GLN A 135 26.06 -14.30 3.15
CA GLN A 135 26.52 -13.77 4.43
C GLN A 135 25.88 -12.41 4.68
N LEU A 136 25.21 -12.28 5.80
CA LEU A 136 24.65 -11.00 6.24
C LEU A 136 25.72 -10.21 7.00
N ALA A 137 25.73 -8.90 6.81
CA ALA A 137 26.46 -8.01 7.71
C ALA A 137 25.89 -8.16 9.14
N PRO A 138 26.76 -8.12 10.16
CA PRO A 138 26.29 -8.18 11.54
C PRO A 138 25.36 -6.99 11.83
N VAL A 139 24.14 -7.26 12.27
CA VAL A 139 23.16 -6.24 12.66
C VAL A 139 22.71 -6.54 14.08
N LYS A 140 22.75 -5.53 14.93
CA LYS A 140 22.18 -5.62 16.27
C LYS A 140 20.68 -5.35 16.16
N GLY A 141 19.87 -6.26 16.71
CA GLY A 141 18.42 -6.04 16.82
C GLY A 141 18.10 -4.76 17.59
N VAL A 142 17.11 -4.05 17.12
CA VAL A 142 16.67 -2.76 17.73
C VAL A 142 15.58 -2.92 18.78
N GLY A 143 15.12 -4.17 19.00
CA GLY A 143 13.99 -4.43 19.89
C GLY A 143 12.65 -3.98 19.29
N GLU A 144 11.71 -3.62 20.17
CA GLU A 144 10.39 -3.11 19.77
C GLU A 144 10.43 -1.60 19.63
N VAL A 145 10.23 -1.10 18.41
CA VAL A 145 10.20 0.33 18.09
C VAL A 145 9.02 0.66 17.19
N ALA A 146 8.50 1.85 17.32
CA ALA A 146 7.40 2.35 16.49
C ALA A 146 7.74 3.73 15.93
N TRP A 147 7.29 3.99 14.72
CA TRP A 147 7.40 5.29 14.07
C TRP A 147 6.14 5.58 13.25
N ALA A 148 5.71 6.83 13.25
CA ALA A 148 4.61 7.29 12.40
C ALA A 148 4.99 8.61 11.73
N THR A 149 4.52 8.84 10.52
CA THR A 149 4.63 10.15 9.87
C THR A 149 3.92 11.18 10.74
N PRO A 150 4.58 12.27 11.15
CA PRO A 150 3.90 13.35 11.82
C PRO A 150 2.92 14.02 10.84
N ILE A 151 1.64 13.99 11.18
CA ILE A 151 0.58 14.59 10.39
C ILE A 151 -0.32 15.46 11.28
N VAL A 152 -0.75 16.59 10.75
CA VAL A 152 -1.72 17.48 11.43
C VAL A 152 -3.15 17.01 11.15
N LYS A 153 -3.42 16.60 9.90
CA LYS A 153 -4.73 16.13 9.44
C LYS A 153 -4.57 14.89 8.58
N ASN A 154 -5.32 13.84 8.92
CA ASN A 154 -5.31 12.63 8.11
C ASN A 154 -6.04 12.87 6.78
N ALA A 155 -5.29 12.91 5.69
CA ALA A 155 -5.86 13.15 4.37
C ALA A 155 -6.79 12.03 3.89
N MET A 156 -6.65 10.80 4.41
CA MET A 156 -7.56 9.69 4.07
C MET A 156 -8.97 9.93 4.61
N GLU A 157 -9.11 10.67 5.71
CA GLU A 157 -10.40 10.99 6.36
C GLU A 157 -11.12 12.17 5.71
N VAL A 158 -10.43 12.98 4.91
CA VAL A 158 -11.06 14.08 4.18
C VAL A 158 -12.07 13.51 3.17
N PRO A 159 -13.31 14.04 3.11
CA PRO A 159 -14.31 13.57 2.16
C PRO A 159 -13.82 13.60 0.71
N ILE A 160 -14.19 12.60 -0.08
CA ILE A 160 -13.85 12.55 -1.51
C ILE A 160 -14.34 13.81 -2.24
N LYS A 161 -15.54 14.29 -1.89
CA LYS A 161 -16.11 15.50 -2.47
C LYS A 161 -15.17 16.70 -2.32
N ASP A 162 -14.63 16.92 -1.14
CA ASP A 162 -13.75 18.06 -0.86
C ASP A 162 -12.44 17.96 -1.67
N LYS A 163 -11.92 16.74 -1.85
CA LYS A 163 -10.76 16.47 -2.70
C LYS A 163 -11.03 16.76 -4.18
N VAL A 164 -12.20 16.34 -4.66
CA VAL A 164 -12.65 16.61 -6.01
C VAL A 164 -12.83 18.11 -6.23
N ASP A 165 -13.51 18.79 -5.32
CA ASP A 165 -13.76 20.23 -5.39
C ASP A 165 -12.45 21.03 -5.40
N LEU A 166 -11.47 20.62 -4.59
CA LEU A 166 -10.13 21.21 -4.60
C LEU A 166 -9.46 21.09 -5.97
N LEU A 167 -9.45 19.89 -6.55
CA LEU A 167 -8.80 19.66 -7.85
C LEU A 167 -9.52 20.40 -8.99
N LEU A 168 -10.86 20.40 -9.01
CA LEU A 168 -11.64 21.15 -9.98
C LEU A 168 -11.44 22.66 -9.83
N GLY A 169 -11.28 23.17 -8.60
CA GLY A 169 -10.95 24.56 -8.35
C GLY A 169 -9.58 24.95 -8.91
N VAL A 170 -8.56 24.10 -8.73
CA VAL A 170 -7.23 24.27 -9.34
C VAL A 170 -7.34 24.29 -10.87
N ASN A 171 -8.11 23.36 -11.44
CA ASN A 171 -8.31 23.30 -12.89
C ASN A 171 -9.01 24.56 -13.42
N ALA A 172 -10.06 25.01 -12.76
CA ALA A 172 -10.79 26.22 -13.14
C ALA A 172 -9.87 27.45 -13.13
N ALA A 173 -9.05 27.61 -12.09
CA ALA A 173 -8.09 28.72 -12.00
C ALA A 173 -7.07 28.70 -13.16
N ALA A 174 -6.56 27.52 -13.51
CA ALA A 174 -5.63 27.37 -14.63
C ALA A 174 -6.29 27.70 -15.99
N MET A 175 -7.52 27.21 -16.20
CA MET A 175 -8.28 27.50 -17.43
C MET A 175 -8.58 29.01 -17.57
N GLN A 176 -8.94 29.66 -16.46
CA GLN A 176 -9.14 31.12 -16.43
C GLN A 176 -7.86 31.91 -16.74
N ALA A 177 -6.70 31.37 -16.36
CA ALA A 177 -5.38 31.94 -16.65
C ALA A 177 -4.91 31.69 -18.10
N GLY A 178 -5.73 31.03 -18.94
CA GLY A 178 -5.44 30.77 -20.34
C GLY A 178 -4.83 29.43 -20.66
N ALA A 179 -4.91 28.45 -19.74
CA ALA A 179 -4.55 27.09 -20.06
C ALA A 179 -5.50 26.49 -21.11
N SER A 180 -4.95 25.72 -22.05
CA SER A 180 -5.74 24.95 -23.02
C SER A 180 -6.17 23.60 -22.46
N PHE A 181 -5.32 23.00 -21.62
CA PHE A 181 -5.55 21.71 -20.97
C PHE A 181 -4.95 21.70 -19.57
N ILE A 182 -5.60 20.99 -18.66
CA ILE A 182 -5.07 20.69 -17.32
C ILE A 182 -5.51 19.32 -16.84
N ASN A 183 -4.57 18.57 -16.29
CA ASN A 183 -4.85 17.38 -15.49
C ASN A 183 -4.34 17.62 -14.06
N SER A 184 -5.17 17.32 -13.08
CA SER A 184 -4.78 17.35 -11.66
C SER A 184 -5.02 16.00 -11.03
N ILE A 185 -4.09 15.62 -10.16
CA ILE A 185 -4.08 14.32 -9.51
C ILE A 185 -3.91 14.54 -8.01
N LEU A 186 -4.64 13.78 -7.22
CA LEU A 186 -4.37 13.63 -5.80
C LEU A 186 -4.20 12.15 -5.51
N PHE A 187 -3.00 11.77 -5.13
CA PHE A 187 -2.66 10.41 -4.76
C PHE A 187 -2.27 10.35 -3.29
N LEU A 188 -3.02 9.57 -2.53
CA LEU A 188 -2.83 9.38 -1.10
C LEU A 188 -2.48 7.94 -0.82
N VAL A 189 -1.50 7.73 0.05
CA VAL A 189 -1.11 6.39 0.53
C VAL A 189 -1.01 6.44 2.05
N ASN A 190 -1.66 5.48 2.72
CA ASN A 190 -1.31 5.09 4.07
C ASN A 190 -0.71 3.68 4.02
N GLU A 191 0.56 3.58 4.32
CA GLU A 191 1.30 2.32 4.40
C GLU A 191 1.52 1.97 5.88
N GLN A 192 0.81 0.97 6.36
CA GLN A 192 1.01 0.36 7.68
C GLN A 192 1.94 -0.83 7.51
N LYS A 193 3.17 -0.71 7.99
CA LYS A 193 4.21 -1.71 7.81
C LYS A 193 4.74 -2.20 9.15
N TYR A 194 4.77 -3.50 9.33
CA TYR A 194 5.40 -4.16 10.45
C TYR A 194 6.54 -5.04 9.96
N PHE A 195 7.70 -4.90 10.56
CA PHE A 195 8.87 -5.70 10.28
C PHE A 195 9.28 -6.44 11.54
N ALA A 196 9.63 -7.72 11.41
CA ALA A 196 10.26 -8.48 12.49
C ALA A 196 11.38 -9.37 11.93
N SER A 197 12.43 -9.60 12.69
CA SER A 197 13.53 -10.48 12.29
C SER A 197 14.04 -11.36 13.42
N THR A 198 14.71 -12.44 13.03
CA THR A 198 15.40 -13.34 13.98
C THR A 198 16.55 -12.65 14.72
N ASP A 199 16.99 -11.46 14.28
CA ASP A 199 18.00 -10.64 14.97
C ASP A 199 17.40 -9.87 16.16
N GLY A 200 16.09 -10.00 16.43
CA GLY A 200 15.42 -9.36 17.54
C GLY A 200 14.93 -7.92 17.25
N SER A 201 14.65 -7.61 16.00
CA SER A 201 14.01 -6.35 15.62
C SER A 201 12.52 -6.53 15.42
N TYR A 202 11.71 -5.59 15.96
CA TYR A 202 10.26 -5.49 15.79
C TYR A 202 9.93 -4.03 15.54
N ILE A 203 9.62 -3.68 14.30
CA ILE A 203 9.47 -2.28 13.86
C ILE A 203 8.06 -2.07 13.32
N ASP A 204 7.29 -1.21 13.99
CA ASP A 204 5.96 -0.81 13.55
C ASP A 204 5.99 0.58 12.92
N GLN A 205 5.54 0.70 11.68
CA GLN A 205 5.55 1.95 10.94
C GLN A 205 4.17 2.28 10.39
N ASP A 206 3.77 3.56 10.53
CA ASP A 206 2.56 4.11 9.93
C ASP A 206 2.94 5.31 9.05
N ILE A 207 2.95 5.11 7.75
CA ILE A 207 3.53 6.03 6.79
C ILE A 207 2.43 6.64 5.95
N HIS A 208 2.29 7.97 6.01
CA HIS A 208 1.38 8.72 5.14
C HIS A 208 2.17 9.44 4.06
N ARG A 209 1.69 9.34 2.82
CA ARG A 209 2.25 10.05 1.66
C ARG A 209 1.13 10.72 0.89
N ILE A 210 1.39 11.94 0.46
CA ILE A 210 0.53 12.72 -0.43
C ILE A 210 1.36 13.14 -1.63
N TRP A 211 0.79 12.95 -2.80
CA TRP A 211 1.34 13.47 -4.04
C TRP A 211 0.23 14.14 -4.84
N ALA A 212 0.36 15.44 -5.10
CA ALA A 212 -0.68 16.28 -5.68
C ALA A 212 -0.14 17.06 -6.89
N PRO A 213 0.29 16.40 -7.96
CA PRO A 213 0.75 17.07 -9.18
C PRO A 213 -0.42 17.60 -10.00
N PHE A 214 -0.12 18.64 -10.77
CA PHE A 214 -0.95 19.06 -11.91
C PHE A 214 -0.08 19.33 -13.12
N PHE A 215 -0.66 19.16 -14.29
CA PHE A 215 0.00 19.30 -15.59
C PHE A 215 -0.82 20.27 -16.43
N VAL A 216 -0.28 21.46 -16.67
CA VAL A 216 -0.94 22.53 -17.40
C VAL A 216 -0.28 22.71 -18.77
N THR A 217 -1.09 22.75 -19.81
CA THR A 217 -0.63 23.02 -21.18
C THR A 217 -1.33 24.24 -21.74
N ALA A 218 -0.56 25.17 -22.23
CA ALA A 218 -1.05 26.30 -23.05
C ALA A 218 -0.66 26.08 -24.52
N VAL A 219 -1.60 26.37 -25.43
CA VAL A 219 -1.41 26.22 -26.87
C VAL A 219 -1.62 27.59 -27.50
N ASP A 220 -0.67 28.06 -28.31
CA ASP A 220 -0.84 29.22 -29.20
C ASP A 220 -1.60 28.78 -30.46
N GLN A 221 -2.85 29.21 -30.56
CA GLN A 221 -3.75 28.83 -31.63
C GLN A 221 -3.26 29.31 -33.02
N LYS A 222 -2.41 30.35 -33.09
CA LYS A 222 -1.91 30.91 -34.37
C LYS A 222 -0.74 30.09 -34.92
N SER A 223 0.20 29.72 -34.04
CA SER A 223 1.43 29.01 -34.45
C SER A 223 1.38 27.50 -34.20
N GLY A 224 0.36 26.99 -33.49
CA GLY A 224 0.28 25.61 -33.07
C GLY A 224 1.32 25.22 -32.00
N LYS A 225 2.14 26.15 -31.54
CA LYS A 225 3.14 25.89 -30.49
C LYS A 225 2.47 25.70 -29.15
N PHE A 226 3.03 24.81 -28.34
CA PHE A 226 2.52 24.57 -27.00
C PHE A 226 3.65 24.56 -25.97
N ARG A 227 3.26 24.77 -24.71
CA ARG A 227 4.12 24.64 -23.52
C ARG A 227 3.36 23.92 -22.44
N THR A 228 4.02 22.91 -21.83
CA THR A 228 3.49 22.22 -20.65
C THR A 228 4.34 22.56 -19.44
N ARG A 229 3.68 22.78 -18.31
CA ARG A 229 4.30 22.94 -16.99
C ARG A 229 3.68 21.96 -16.00
N ASN A 230 4.51 21.45 -15.15
CA ASN A 230 4.09 20.61 -14.03
C ASN A 230 4.06 21.45 -12.76
N GLY A 231 3.06 21.24 -11.93
CA GLY A 231 3.05 21.79 -10.58
C GLY A 231 4.20 21.18 -9.77
N LEU A 232 4.83 22.02 -8.95
CA LEU A 232 5.83 21.55 -8.01
C LEU A 232 5.12 20.91 -6.81
N SER A 233 5.40 19.63 -6.56
CA SER A 233 5.03 19.01 -5.29
C SER A 233 6.10 19.35 -4.25
N PRO A 234 5.73 19.75 -3.03
CA PRO A 234 6.71 19.93 -1.98
C PRO A 234 7.42 18.59 -1.69
N PRO A 235 8.73 18.61 -1.44
CA PRO A 235 9.49 17.37 -1.20
C PRO A 235 9.09 16.69 0.12
N VAL A 236 8.58 17.45 1.07
CA VAL A 236 8.05 16.97 2.36
C VAL A 236 6.80 17.78 2.67
N GLY A 237 5.68 17.08 2.86
CA GLY A 237 4.44 17.66 3.36
C GLY A 237 4.33 17.43 4.88
N THR A 238 3.96 18.45 5.61
CA THR A 238 3.57 18.38 7.03
C THR A 238 2.05 18.43 7.17
#